data_a02bd999fa300cac7017127e53d5f6fb
#
_entry.id   a02bd999fa300cac7017127e53d5f6fb
#
_cell.length_a   1.000
_cell.length_b   1.000
_cell.length_c   1.000
_cell.angle_alpha   90.00
_cell.angle_beta   90.00
_cell.angle_gamma   90.00
#
_symmetry.space_group_name_H-M   'P 1'
#
loop_
_entity.id
_entity.type
_entity.pdbx_description
1 polymer ?
#
loop_
_entity_poly.entity_id
_entity_poly.type
_entity_poly.pdbx_seq_one_letter_code
_entity_poly.pdbx_strand_id
1 'polypeptide(L)'
;EYREPISSRAPMLTSQGSEAMEAAVKLARQYFLELTPSQPQRTRFISRRQSYHGITLGALAVGGHEYRRAKFEPLLMKNATRVSPCNAYRGKKPGETDEDYVARLAKELDDEFLAVGPETVCAFIAEPVVGAVSSLRANRFTWR
;
A
#
# COMPACT_ATOMS: atom_id res chain seq x y z
N GLU A 1 1.44 -28.46 18.61
CA GLU A 1 1.21 -27.40 19.61
C GLU A 1 0.33 -26.35 19.00
N TYR A 2 -0.92 -26.32 19.44
CA TYR A 2 -1.92 -25.35 18.95
C TYR A 2 -1.58 -24.01 19.61
N ARG A 3 -0.99 -23.08 18.84
CA ARG A 3 -0.89 -21.69 19.29
C ARG A 3 -2.29 -21.09 19.19
N GLU A 4 -2.84 -20.69 20.30
CA GLU A 4 -4.08 -19.92 20.34
C GLU A 4 -3.97 -18.72 19.39
N PRO A 5 -5.02 -18.42 18.59
CA PRO A 5 -5.04 -17.20 17.81
C PRO A 5 -4.85 -16.02 18.78
N ILE A 6 -4.00 -15.07 18.41
CA ILE A 6 -3.72 -13.86 19.20
C ILE A 6 -5.05 -13.16 19.47
N SER A 7 -5.67 -13.50 20.60
CA SER A 7 -6.95 -12.94 21.06
C SER A 7 -6.77 -11.53 21.67
N SER A 8 -5.54 -11.09 21.87
CA SER A 8 -5.25 -9.73 22.30
C SER A 8 -5.00 -8.86 21.06
N ARG A 9 -6.00 -8.09 20.66
CA ARG A 9 -5.85 -6.97 19.75
C ARG A 9 -5.09 -5.84 20.45
N ALA A 10 -3.82 -6.08 20.77
CA ALA A 10 -2.96 -5.05 21.34
C ALA A 10 -2.51 -4.12 20.22
N PRO A 11 -2.86 -2.83 20.25
CA PRO A 11 -2.35 -1.87 19.29
C PRO A 11 -0.83 -1.74 19.50
N MET A 12 -0.08 -1.77 18.40
CA MET A 12 1.33 -1.40 18.44
C MET A 12 1.40 0.12 18.35
N LEU A 13 1.89 0.75 19.42
CA LEU A 13 2.06 2.19 19.48
C LEU A 13 3.47 2.56 19.04
N THR A 14 3.58 3.58 18.20
CA THR A 14 4.83 4.18 17.75
C THR A 14 4.81 5.67 17.98
N SER A 15 5.97 6.31 18.03
CA SER A 15 6.06 7.76 18.28
C SER A 15 5.68 8.59 17.02
N GLN A 16 5.80 8.00 15.83
CA GLN A 16 5.60 8.70 14.56
C GLN A 16 4.98 7.80 13.50
N GLY A 17 4.27 8.42 12.53
CA GLY A 17 3.68 7.70 11.40
C GLY A 17 4.69 6.95 10.53
N SER A 18 5.91 7.48 10.35
CA SER A 18 6.96 6.79 9.60
C SER A 18 7.42 5.50 10.29
N GLU A 19 7.54 5.50 11.62
CA GLU A 19 7.83 4.29 12.39
C GLU A 19 6.70 3.26 12.30
N ALA A 20 5.45 3.71 12.37
CA ALA A 20 4.29 2.85 12.19
C ALA A 20 4.33 2.15 10.82
N MET A 21 4.70 2.87 9.77
CA MET A 21 4.83 2.30 8.43
C MET A 21 5.99 1.31 8.31
N GLU A 22 7.16 1.61 8.90
CA GLU A 22 8.28 0.66 8.97
C GLU A 22 7.85 -0.64 9.68
N ALA A 23 7.17 -0.50 10.81
CA ALA A 23 6.66 -1.63 11.55
C ALA A 23 5.62 -2.43 10.75
N ALA A 24 4.69 -1.76 10.06
CA ALA A 24 3.67 -2.39 9.22
C ALA A 24 4.28 -3.19 8.05
N VAL A 25 5.27 -2.61 7.35
CA VAL A 25 5.99 -3.28 6.26
C VAL A 25 6.71 -4.54 6.77
N LYS A 26 7.39 -4.45 7.91
CA LYS A 26 8.06 -5.60 8.53
C LYS A 26 7.07 -6.66 9.01
N LEU A 27 5.99 -6.24 9.65
CA LEU A 27 4.95 -7.14 10.15
C LEU A 27 4.25 -7.89 9.00
N ALA A 28 3.92 -7.20 7.91
CA ALA A 28 3.35 -7.82 6.72
C ALA A 28 4.27 -8.91 6.16
N ARG A 29 5.58 -8.65 6.11
CA ARG A 29 6.57 -9.64 5.70
C ARG A 29 6.65 -10.81 6.68
N GLN A 30 6.75 -10.54 7.97
CA GLN A 30 6.85 -11.54 9.03
C GLN A 30 5.62 -12.45 9.04
N TYR A 31 4.41 -11.90 8.88
CA TYR A 31 3.18 -12.68 8.83
C TYR A 31 3.29 -13.85 7.83
N PHE A 32 3.77 -13.60 6.62
CA PHE A 32 3.89 -14.65 5.61
C PHE A 32 5.02 -15.65 5.87
N LEU A 33 6.03 -15.28 6.66
CA LEU A 33 7.08 -16.22 7.07
C LEU A 33 6.62 -17.16 8.19
N GLU A 34 5.72 -16.69 9.05
CA GLU A 34 5.17 -17.47 10.18
C GLU A 34 4.00 -18.38 9.78
N LEU A 35 3.49 -18.26 8.56
CA LEU A 35 2.46 -19.18 8.06
C LEU A 35 3.00 -20.61 7.90
N THR A 36 2.09 -21.57 7.97
CA THR A 36 2.41 -22.99 7.70
C THR A 36 1.55 -23.48 6.51
N PRO A 37 2.15 -23.72 5.33
CA PRO A 37 3.57 -23.56 5.00
C PRO A 37 4.00 -22.08 4.92
N SER A 38 5.28 -21.82 5.21
CA SER A 38 5.88 -20.49 5.08
C SER A 38 5.89 -20.02 3.62
N GLN A 39 5.73 -18.71 3.40
CA GLN A 39 5.68 -18.08 2.07
C GLN A 39 6.83 -17.07 1.88
N PRO A 40 8.08 -17.53 1.78
CA PRO A 40 9.26 -16.65 1.71
C PRO A 40 9.33 -15.83 0.41
N GLN A 41 8.61 -16.21 -0.64
CA GLN A 41 8.54 -15.47 -1.91
C GLN A 41 7.79 -14.13 -1.79
N ARG A 42 6.97 -13.92 -0.77
CA ARG A 42 6.22 -12.67 -0.57
C ARG A 42 7.13 -11.56 -0.06
N THR A 43 7.56 -10.72 -0.96
CA THR A 43 8.51 -9.62 -0.70
C THR A 43 8.07 -8.30 -1.31
N ARG A 44 7.00 -8.30 -2.12
CA ARG A 44 6.56 -7.13 -2.89
C ARG A 44 5.44 -6.39 -2.18
N PHE A 45 5.39 -5.09 -2.45
CA PHE A 45 4.33 -4.20 -2.00
C PHE A 45 3.74 -3.48 -3.20
N ILE A 46 2.43 -3.19 -3.14
CA ILE A 46 1.76 -2.34 -4.12
C ILE A 46 1.26 -1.11 -3.36
N SER A 47 1.40 0.07 -3.94
CA SER A 47 0.87 1.32 -3.37
C SER A 47 0.27 2.19 -4.46
N ARG A 48 -0.15 3.41 -4.13
CA ARG A 48 -0.65 4.36 -5.12
C ARG A 48 0.41 5.40 -5.47
N ARG A 49 0.44 5.83 -6.72
CA ARG A 49 1.17 7.05 -7.11
C ARG A 49 0.64 8.23 -6.29
N GLN A 50 1.52 9.18 -5.98
CA GLN A 50 1.23 10.38 -5.16
C GLN A 50 0.88 10.11 -3.69
N SER A 51 0.92 8.85 -3.22
CA SER A 51 0.69 8.53 -1.82
C SER A 51 1.86 8.96 -0.92
N TYR A 52 1.55 9.27 0.34
CA TYR A 52 2.55 9.60 1.34
C TYR A 52 2.45 8.65 2.53
N HIS A 53 3.50 7.89 2.78
CA HIS A 53 3.54 6.89 3.84
C HIS A 53 4.64 7.14 4.88
N GLY A 54 5.40 8.23 4.76
CA GLY A 54 6.44 8.61 5.71
C GLY A 54 7.76 9.01 5.04
N ILE A 55 8.77 9.31 5.87
CA ILE A 55 10.06 9.85 5.43
C ILE A 55 11.25 8.93 5.71
N THR A 56 11.08 7.87 6.48
CA THR A 56 12.12 6.84 6.64
C THR A 56 12.32 6.08 5.32
N LEU A 57 13.45 5.43 5.12
CA LEU A 57 13.78 4.80 3.84
C LEU A 57 12.74 3.75 3.42
N GLY A 58 12.26 2.91 4.33
CA GLY A 58 11.22 1.92 4.01
C GLY A 58 9.87 2.57 3.73
N ALA A 59 9.42 3.52 4.56
CA ALA A 59 8.17 4.24 4.35
C ALA A 59 8.21 5.07 3.04
N LEU A 60 9.35 5.69 2.72
CA LEU A 60 9.56 6.42 1.47
C LEU A 60 9.60 5.46 0.27
N ALA A 61 10.18 4.27 0.43
CA ALA A 61 10.24 3.26 -0.62
C ALA A 61 8.86 2.77 -1.02
N VAL A 62 7.97 2.52 -0.07
CA VAL A 62 6.58 2.12 -0.36
C VAL A 62 5.68 3.30 -0.72
N GLY A 63 6.06 4.53 -0.42
CA GLY A 63 5.35 5.74 -0.83
C GLY A 63 5.40 6.00 -2.34
N GLY A 64 4.43 6.74 -2.87
CA GLY A 64 4.32 7.07 -4.31
C GLY A 64 4.53 8.55 -4.64
N HIS A 65 4.97 9.38 -3.69
CA HIS A 65 5.14 10.81 -3.90
C HIS A 65 6.48 11.11 -4.60
N GLU A 66 6.45 11.20 -5.92
CA GLU A 66 7.64 11.32 -6.79
C GLU A 66 8.62 12.40 -6.36
N TYR A 67 8.13 13.62 -6.11
CA TYR A 67 9.00 14.74 -5.73
C TYR A 67 9.78 14.49 -4.42
N ARG A 68 9.15 13.82 -3.43
CA ARG A 68 9.81 13.49 -2.16
C ARG A 68 10.82 12.36 -2.30
N ARG A 69 10.61 11.46 -3.26
CA ARG A 69 11.43 10.27 -3.51
C ARG A 69 12.66 10.56 -4.36
N ALA A 70 12.51 11.44 -5.37
CA ALA A 70 13.46 11.59 -6.49
C ALA A 70 14.94 11.68 -6.06
N LYS A 71 15.24 12.43 -5.01
CA LYS A 71 16.62 12.59 -4.52
C LYS A 71 17.17 11.34 -3.79
N PHE A 72 16.30 10.47 -3.32
CA PHE A 72 16.66 9.30 -2.51
C PHE A 72 16.47 7.98 -3.27
N GLU A 73 16.00 8.02 -4.50
CA GLU A 73 15.69 6.85 -5.32
C GLU A 73 16.82 5.79 -5.33
N PRO A 74 18.12 6.15 -5.38
CA PRO A 74 19.20 5.16 -5.33
C PRO A 74 19.29 4.38 -4.01
N LEU A 75 18.71 4.90 -2.93
CA LEU A 75 18.74 4.29 -1.59
C LEU A 75 17.47 3.48 -1.28
N LEU A 76 16.44 3.59 -2.12
CA LEU A 76 15.13 3.00 -1.84
C LEU A 76 15.05 1.55 -2.28
N MET A 77 14.31 0.75 -1.50
CA MET A 77 13.96 -0.61 -1.89
C MET A 77 13.16 -0.60 -3.20
N LYS A 78 13.49 -1.53 -4.11
CA LYS A 78 12.87 -1.63 -5.45
C LYS A 78 11.74 -2.68 -5.53
N ASN A 79 11.23 -3.11 -4.39
CA ASN A 79 10.20 -4.12 -4.30
C ASN A 79 8.77 -3.58 -4.14
N ALA A 80 8.57 -2.30 -4.42
CA ALA A 80 7.25 -1.65 -4.38
C ALA A 80 6.87 -1.13 -5.78
N THR A 81 5.69 -1.54 -6.26
CA THR A 81 5.07 -1.02 -7.49
C THR A 81 3.92 -0.08 -7.19
N ARG A 82 3.39 0.62 -8.19
CA ARG A 82 2.44 1.69 -7.96
C ARG A 82 1.35 1.75 -9.02
N VAL A 83 0.10 1.72 -8.53
CA VAL A 83 -1.11 1.94 -9.33
C VAL A 83 -1.55 3.41 -9.28
N SER A 84 -2.57 3.76 -10.04
CA SER A 84 -3.11 5.12 -10.13
C SER A 84 -3.61 5.66 -8.79
N PRO A 85 -3.49 6.98 -8.57
CA PRO A 85 -4.05 7.62 -7.38
C PRO A 85 -5.58 7.62 -7.47
N CYS A 86 -6.25 7.49 -6.31
CA CYS A 86 -7.70 7.60 -6.22
C CYS A 86 -8.10 9.08 -6.09
N ASN A 87 -8.11 9.80 -7.21
CA ASN A 87 -8.45 11.21 -7.30
C ASN A 87 -9.48 11.43 -8.43
N ALA A 88 -10.77 11.35 -8.08
CA ALA A 88 -11.85 11.46 -9.06
C ALA A 88 -11.84 12.80 -9.83
N TYR A 89 -11.46 13.89 -9.17
CA TYR A 89 -11.42 15.23 -9.80
C TYR A 89 -10.44 15.29 -10.98
N ARG A 90 -9.29 14.60 -10.88
CA ARG A 90 -8.26 14.63 -11.95
C ARG A 90 -8.16 13.33 -12.75
N GLY A 91 -8.69 12.24 -12.21
CA GLY A 91 -8.50 10.91 -12.76
C GLY A 91 -9.67 10.36 -13.55
N LYS A 92 -10.86 10.97 -13.44
CA LYS A 92 -12.02 10.56 -14.26
C LYS A 92 -11.85 10.97 -15.70
N LYS A 93 -12.31 10.10 -16.60
CA LYS A 93 -12.43 10.39 -18.02
C LYS A 93 -13.70 11.22 -18.29
N PRO A 94 -13.76 11.99 -19.40
CA PRO A 94 -14.99 12.65 -19.79
C PRO A 94 -16.16 11.65 -19.90
N GLY A 95 -17.27 11.93 -19.21
CA GLY A 95 -18.45 11.08 -19.18
C GLY A 95 -18.39 9.84 -18.27
N GLU A 96 -17.26 9.60 -17.60
CA GLU A 96 -17.11 8.46 -16.66
C GLU A 96 -17.89 8.73 -15.36
N THR A 97 -18.70 7.76 -14.95
CA THR A 97 -19.37 7.81 -13.61
C THR A 97 -18.38 7.55 -12.49
N ASP A 98 -18.79 7.77 -11.23
CA ASP A 98 -17.95 7.43 -10.08
C ASP A 98 -17.77 5.91 -9.97
N GLU A 99 -18.79 5.14 -10.29
CA GLU A 99 -18.79 3.69 -10.30
C GLU A 99 -17.83 3.14 -11.35
N ASP A 100 -17.87 3.67 -12.58
CA ASP A 100 -16.95 3.27 -13.66
C ASP A 100 -15.50 3.59 -13.30
N TYR A 101 -15.26 4.77 -12.70
CA TYR A 101 -13.94 5.17 -12.24
C TYR A 101 -13.39 4.22 -11.17
N VAL A 102 -14.22 3.86 -10.18
CA VAL A 102 -13.84 2.92 -9.12
C VAL A 102 -13.57 1.53 -9.71
N ALA A 103 -14.43 1.05 -10.61
CA ALA A 103 -14.26 -0.24 -11.27
C ALA A 103 -12.94 -0.30 -12.08
N ARG A 104 -12.61 0.79 -12.79
CA ARG A 104 -11.35 0.90 -13.52
C ARG A 104 -10.11 0.88 -12.62
N LEU A 105 -10.15 1.58 -11.48
CA LEU A 105 -9.05 1.55 -10.51
C LEU A 105 -8.92 0.19 -9.82
N ALA A 106 -10.03 -0.49 -9.55
CA ALA A 106 -10.01 -1.85 -9.00
C ALA A 106 -9.39 -2.82 -10.02
N LYS A 107 -9.81 -2.73 -11.28
CA LYS A 107 -9.21 -3.54 -12.35
C LYS A 107 -7.70 -3.28 -12.51
N GLU A 108 -7.26 -2.02 -12.47
CA GLU A 108 -5.82 -1.68 -12.54
C GLU A 108 -5.05 -2.33 -11.38
N LEU A 109 -5.64 -2.37 -10.18
CA LEU A 109 -5.02 -3.03 -9.03
C LEU A 109 -4.95 -4.55 -9.23
N ASP A 110 -6.01 -5.17 -9.70
CA ASP A 110 -6.02 -6.62 -10.00
C ASP A 110 -4.99 -6.96 -11.09
N ASP A 111 -4.93 -6.17 -12.16
CA ASP A 111 -3.95 -6.34 -13.23
C ASP A 111 -2.51 -6.21 -12.70
N GLU A 112 -2.26 -5.28 -11.78
CA GLU A 112 -0.95 -5.12 -11.13
C GLU A 112 -0.60 -6.32 -10.25
N PHE A 113 -1.56 -6.86 -9.47
CA PHE A 113 -1.33 -8.10 -8.71
C PHE A 113 -0.93 -9.25 -9.63
N LEU A 114 -1.63 -9.40 -10.76
CA LEU A 114 -1.31 -10.44 -11.74
C LEU A 114 0.07 -10.23 -12.38
N ALA A 115 0.41 -8.97 -12.70
CA ALA A 115 1.67 -8.64 -13.35
C ALA A 115 2.91 -8.89 -12.46
N VAL A 116 2.79 -8.62 -11.14
CA VAL A 116 3.91 -8.84 -10.20
C VAL A 116 3.97 -10.25 -9.63
N GLY A 117 2.91 -11.06 -9.84
CA GLY A 117 2.72 -12.37 -9.24
C GLY A 117 2.03 -12.26 -7.87
N PRO A 118 0.74 -12.64 -7.77
CA PRO A 118 -0.06 -12.49 -6.54
C PRO A 118 0.59 -13.15 -5.32
N GLU A 119 1.28 -14.28 -5.55
CA GLU A 119 2.00 -15.04 -4.52
C GLU A 119 3.26 -14.34 -4.01
N THR A 120 3.71 -13.26 -4.67
CA THR A 120 4.89 -12.48 -4.25
C THR A 120 4.54 -11.24 -3.44
N VAL A 121 3.26 -10.84 -3.40
CA VAL A 121 2.81 -9.60 -2.76
C VAL A 121 2.55 -9.81 -1.27
N CYS A 122 3.15 -8.94 -0.43
CA CYS A 122 2.87 -8.87 1.00
C CYS A 122 1.61 -8.06 1.30
N ALA A 123 1.48 -6.88 0.67
CA ALA A 123 0.38 -5.98 0.97
C ALA A 123 0.17 -4.93 -0.13
N PHE A 124 -1.08 -4.48 -0.23
CA PHE A 124 -1.44 -3.21 -0.84
C PHE A 124 -1.54 -2.14 0.25
N ILE A 125 -0.86 -1.00 0.05
CA ILE A 125 -0.78 0.10 1.01
C ILE A 125 -1.49 1.32 0.43
N ALA A 126 -2.49 1.84 1.13
CA ALA A 126 -3.26 2.99 0.67
C ALA A 126 -3.74 3.87 1.82
N GLU A 127 -3.81 5.16 1.57
CA GLU A 127 -4.45 6.14 2.45
C GLU A 127 -5.96 6.15 2.18
N PRO A 128 -6.84 5.98 3.20
CA PRO A 128 -8.30 6.18 3.01
C PRO A 128 -8.62 7.63 2.70
N VAL A 129 -7.83 8.57 3.22
CA VAL A 129 -7.89 10.00 2.92
C VAL A 129 -6.47 10.46 2.63
N VAL A 130 -6.22 10.95 1.42
CA VAL A 130 -4.89 11.43 1.01
C VAL A 130 -4.63 12.79 1.64
N GLY A 131 -3.77 12.85 2.65
CA GLY A 131 -3.49 14.06 3.42
C GLY A 131 -2.42 14.97 2.83
N ALA A 132 -1.36 14.40 2.26
CA ALA A 132 -0.15 15.14 1.89
C ALA A 132 -0.24 15.90 0.54
N VAL A 133 -1.24 15.65 -0.28
CA VAL A 133 -1.41 16.22 -1.64
C VAL A 133 -2.73 16.98 -1.76
N SER A 134 -3.14 17.74 -0.74
CA SER A 134 -4.49 18.31 -0.58
C SER A 134 -5.55 17.25 -0.27
N SER A 135 -6.20 17.36 0.87
CA SER A 135 -7.26 16.52 1.48
C SER A 135 -8.28 15.90 0.50
N LEU A 136 -7.82 15.04 -0.39
CA LEU A 136 -8.68 14.32 -1.31
C LEU A 136 -9.19 13.07 -0.60
N ARG A 137 -10.48 13.05 -0.29
CA ARG A 137 -11.14 11.81 0.14
C ARG A 137 -11.05 10.81 -1.00
N ALA A 138 -10.51 9.63 -0.72
CA ALA A 138 -10.71 8.49 -1.60
C ALA A 138 -12.23 8.26 -1.69
N ASN A 139 -12.78 8.15 -2.89
CA ASN A 139 -14.15 7.71 -3.07
C ASN A 139 -14.34 6.39 -2.32
N ARG A 140 -15.52 6.20 -1.72
CA ARG A 140 -15.86 5.05 -0.87
C ARG A 140 -15.44 3.75 -1.55
N PHE A 141 -14.25 3.26 -1.24
CA PHE A 141 -13.94 1.87 -1.38
C PHE A 141 -14.68 1.14 -0.26
N THR A 142 -15.81 0.53 -0.57
CA THR A 142 -16.39 -0.47 0.30
C THR A 142 -15.51 -1.71 0.18
N TRP A 143 -14.67 -1.92 1.17
CA TRP A 143 -13.99 -3.20 1.35
C TRP A 143 -15.07 -4.25 1.62
N ARG A 144 -15.28 -5.16 0.70
CA ARG A 144 -16.03 -6.41 0.93
C ARG A 144 -15.04 -7.54 1.14
#